data_708e58d4d8762949f90b33b56cb562ee
#
_entry.id   708e58d4d8762949f90b33b56cb562ee
#
_cell.length_a   1.000
_cell.length_b   1.000
_cell.length_c   1.000
_cell.angle_alpha   90.00
_cell.angle_beta   90.00
_cell.angle_gamma   90.00
#
_symmetry.space_group_name_H-M   'P 1'
#
loop_
_entity.id
_entity.type
_entity.pdbx_description
1 polymer ?
#
loop_
_entity_poly.entity_id
_entity_poly.type
_entity_poly.pdbx_seq_one_letter_code
_entity_poly.pdbx_strand_id
1 'polypeptide(L)'
;AAEILRVKGIAKASKKMSRDAKEGVIVVSGDINKTSLIEVNCETDFVAKNEDFIKFVKELSEINNICSSNLEELNKSKMSNSKTVEENLVSLIAKIGEKITIGKLQTIENKNSQNFIYQHSVIKDNVSKLVVIVSLNINEKSDKIDLFGKQLSMHIAASNPIALNANGINQEL
;
A
#
# COMPACT_ATOMS: atom_id res chain seq x y z
N ALA A 1 -21.29 16.27 21.99
CA ALA A 1 -21.10 14.81 21.96
C ALA A 1 -20.01 14.39 20.94
N ALA A 2 -20.12 14.81 19.67
CA ALA A 2 -19.17 14.42 18.61
C ALA A 2 -17.72 14.84 18.91
N GLU A 3 -17.48 16.06 19.40
CA GLU A 3 -16.14 16.56 19.72
C GLU A 3 -15.51 15.78 20.88
N ILE A 4 -16.27 15.42 21.89
CA ILE A 4 -15.79 14.60 23.02
C ILE A 4 -15.36 13.21 22.54
N LEU A 5 -16.11 12.62 21.60
CA LEU A 5 -15.77 11.33 21.00
C LEU A 5 -14.51 11.42 20.14
N ARG A 6 -14.33 12.52 19.40
CA ARG A 6 -13.13 12.80 18.61
C ARG A 6 -11.90 12.90 19.50
N VAL A 7 -11.94 13.69 20.56
CA VAL A 7 -10.84 13.84 21.52
C VAL A 7 -10.49 12.52 22.21
N LYS A 8 -11.49 11.74 22.63
CA LYS A 8 -11.27 10.40 23.20
C LYS A 8 -10.66 9.43 22.18
N GLY A 9 -11.05 9.53 20.91
CA GLY A 9 -10.48 8.75 19.81
C GLY A 9 -9.00 9.05 19.61
N ILE A 10 -8.63 10.32 19.54
CA ILE A 10 -7.23 10.77 19.44
C ILE A 10 -6.40 10.27 20.64
N ALA A 11 -6.91 10.42 21.85
CA ALA A 11 -6.20 9.95 23.06
C ALA A 11 -6.01 8.42 23.08
N LYS A 12 -6.98 7.66 22.59
CA LYS A 12 -6.85 6.20 22.43
C LYS A 12 -5.82 5.83 21.37
N ALA A 13 -5.85 6.48 20.21
CA ALA A 13 -4.89 6.25 19.14
C ALA A 13 -3.47 6.58 19.58
N SER A 14 -3.25 7.72 20.24
CA SER A 14 -1.94 8.12 20.74
C SER A 14 -1.32 7.09 21.69
N LYS A 15 -2.12 6.49 22.58
CA LYS A 15 -1.64 5.44 23.50
C LYS A 15 -1.20 4.16 22.79
N LYS A 16 -1.62 3.93 21.53
CA LYS A 16 -1.24 2.76 20.75
C LYS A 16 0.04 2.97 19.93
N MET A 17 0.43 4.22 19.69
CA MET A 17 1.54 4.54 18.79
C MET A 17 2.91 4.01 19.23
N SER A 18 3.09 3.69 20.51
CA SER A 18 4.33 3.09 21.05
C SER A 18 4.45 1.58 20.80
N ARG A 19 3.38 0.93 20.31
CA ARG A 19 3.38 -0.52 20.08
C ARG A 19 4.05 -0.87 18.75
N ASP A 20 4.49 -2.11 18.61
CA ASP A 20 4.99 -2.65 17.33
C ASP A 20 3.83 -3.05 16.42
N ALA A 21 3.91 -2.64 15.16
CA ALA A 21 2.97 -3.04 14.09
C ALA A 21 3.78 -3.74 12.99
N LYS A 22 3.98 -5.06 13.16
CA LYS A 22 4.81 -5.89 12.26
C LYS A 22 4.00 -6.65 11.21
N GLU A 23 2.69 -6.70 11.39
CA GLU A 23 1.74 -7.21 10.42
C GLU A 23 1.21 -6.09 9.54
N GLY A 24 0.44 -6.43 8.52
CA GLY A 24 -0.15 -5.45 7.62
C GLY A 24 -0.46 -6.01 6.25
N VAL A 25 -0.72 -5.11 5.34
CA VAL A 25 -1.03 -5.40 3.93
C VAL A 25 -0.38 -4.38 3.01
N ILE A 26 -0.16 -4.80 1.76
CA ILE A 26 0.17 -3.91 0.66
C ILE A 26 -1.05 -3.88 -0.27
N VAL A 27 -1.48 -2.69 -0.62
CA VAL A 27 -2.63 -2.48 -1.51
C VAL A 27 -2.16 -1.83 -2.79
N VAL A 28 -2.71 -2.34 -3.90
CA VAL A 28 -2.41 -1.88 -5.26
C VAL A 28 -3.60 -1.11 -5.78
N SER A 29 -3.36 -0.02 -6.48
CA SER A 29 -4.37 0.74 -7.23
C SER A 29 -3.80 1.28 -8.53
N GLY A 30 -4.69 1.70 -9.43
CA GLY A 30 -4.33 2.21 -10.75
C GLY A 30 -4.36 1.14 -11.84
N ASP A 31 -3.64 1.39 -12.91
CA ASP A 31 -3.61 0.58 -14.12
C ASP A 31 -2.18 0.28 -14.59
N ILE A 32 -2.06 -0.32 -15.79
CA ILE A 32 -0.77 -0.67 -16.39
C ILE A 32 0.14 0.52 -16.70
N ASN A 33 -0.38 1.75 -16.78
CA ASN A 33 0.39 2.95 -17.08
C ASN A 33 0.78 3.70 -15.80
N LYS A 34 -0.13 3.72 -14.82
CA LYS A 34 0.08 4.33 -13.51
C LYS A 34 -0.37 3.39 -12.41
N THR A 35 0.57 2.82 -11.69
CA THR A 35 0.31 1.90 -10.58
C THR A 35 0.85 2.46 -9.28
N SER A 36 0.03 2.45 -8.25
CA SER A 36 0.42 2.88 -6.90
C SER A 36 0.36 1.73 -5.91
N LEU A 37 1.29 1.74 -4.98
CA LEU A 37 1.36 0.85 -3.83
C LEU A 37 1.26 1.65 -2.55
N ILE A 38 0.57 1.08 -1.58
CA ILE A 38 0.55 1.59 -0.22
C ILE A 38 0.65 0.45 0.77
N GLU A 39 1.58 0.56 1.70
CA GLU A 39 1.74 -0.34 2.83
C GLU A 39 0.95 0.22 4.02
N VAL A 40 0.13 -0.62 4.64
CA VAL A 40 -0.59 -0.27 5.88
C VAL A 40 -0.33 -1.36 6.91
N ASN A 41 0.33 -0.97 8.01
CA ASN A 41 0.74 -1.88 9.06
C ASN A 41 -0.27 -1.92 10.20
N CYS A 42 -0.39 -3.08 10.85
CA CYS A 42 -1.19 -3.33 12.04
C CYS A 42 -0.48 -4.28 13.00
N GLU A 43 -1.01 -4.50 14.20
CA GLU A 43 -0.36 -5.35 15.21
C GLU A 43 -0.53 -6.83 14.90
N THR A 44 -1.70 -7.25 14.38
CA THR A 44 -2.05 -8.67 14.18
C THR A 44 -2.57 -8.96 12.76
N ASP A 45 -2.42 -10.22 12.34
CA ASP A 45 -2.98 -10.71 11.08
C ASP A 45 -4.52 -10.78 11.10
N PHE A 46 -5.14 -10.82 12.28
CA PHE A 46 -6.60 -10.71 12.42
C PHE A 46 -7.10 -9.36 11.93
N VAL A 47 -6.42 -8.27 12.30
CA VAL A 47 -6.75 -6.92 11.82
C VAL A 47 -6.48 -6.80 10.33
N ALA A 48 -5.40 -7.37 9.82
CA ALA A 48 -5.11 -7.39 8.39
C ALA A 48 -6.23 -8.03 7.53
N LYS A 49 -7.08 -8.87 8.14
CA LYS A 49 -8.23 -9.55 7.52
C LYS A 49 -9.58 -8.92 7.91
N ASN A 50 -9.59 -7.94 8.79
CA ASN A 50 -10.80 -7.29 9.28
C ASN A 50 -11.47 -6.47 8.17
N GLU A 51 -12.79 -6.54 8.05
CA GLU A 51 -13.54 -5.88 6.97
C GLU A 51 -13.44 -4.35 6.99
N ASP A 52 -13.50 -3.72 8.18
CA ASP A 52 -13.34 -2.27 8.30
C ASP A 52 -11.94 -1.82 7.90
N PHE A 53 -10.92 -2.60 8.28
CA PHE A 53 -9.54 -2.36 7.88
C PHE A 53 -9.38 -2.50 6.36
N ILE A 54 -9.88 -3.59 5.77
CA ILE A 54 -9.83 -3.83 4.31
C ILE A 54 -10.54 -2.72 3.54
N LYS A 55 -11.72 -2.28 4.01
CA LYS A 55 -12.44 -1.17 3.39
C LYS A 55 -11.63 0.12 3.42
N PHE A 56 -11.05 0.44 4.57
CA PHE A 56 -10.21 1.62 4.75
C PHE A 56 -8.99 1.60 3.82
N VAL A 57 -8.24 0.49 3.78
CA VAL A 57 -7.00 0.42 2.98
C VAL A 57 -7.27 0.43 1.47
N LYS A 58 -8.40 -0.11 1.02
CA LYS A 58 -8.80 -0.03 -0.39
C LYS A 58 -9.09 1.40 -0.81
N GLU A 59 -9.92 2.11 -0.06
CA GLU A 59 -10.22 3.52 -0.35
C GLU A 59 -8.98 4.40 -0.25
N LEU A 60 -8.12 4.13 0.76
CA LEU A 60 -6.84 4.80 0.93
C LEU A 60 -5.93 4.61 -0.30
N SER A 61 -5.90 3.42 -0.88
CA SER A 61 -5.04 3.14 -2.05
C SER A 61 -5.49 3.89 -3.30
N GLU A 62 -6.80 4.05 -3.51
CA GLU A 62 -7.33 4.86 -4.62
C GLU A 62 -6.93 6.34 -4.47
N ILE A 63 -7.03 6.87 -3.26
CA ILE A 63 -6.59 8.24 -2.96
C ILE A 63 -5.06 8.36 -3.17
N ASN A 64 -4.28 7.37 -2.74
CA ASN A 64 -2.83 7.33 -2.94
C ASN A 64 -2.46 7.41 -4.43
N ASN A 65 -3.19 6.73 -5.29
CA ASN A 65 -2.96 6.79 -6.74
C ASN A 65 -3.24 8.20 -7.30
N ILE A 66 -4.27 8.88 -6.81
CA ILE A 66 -4.59 10.26 -7.19
C ILE A 66 -3.49 11.20 -6.74
N CYS A 67 -3.05 11.12 -5.49
CA CYS A 67 -1.99 11.96 -4.90
C CYS A 67 -0.57 11.59 -5.34
N SER A 68 -0.39 10.59 -6.21
CA SER A 68 0.91 10.10 -6.68
C SER A 68 1.91 9.84 -5.54
N SER A 69 1.43 9.23 -4.45
CA SER A 69 2.19 8.88 -3.22
C SER A 69 2.76 10.08 -2.44
N ASN A 70 2.09 11.23 -2.53
CA ASN A 70 2.36 12.35 -1.65
C ASN A 70 1.65 12.15 -0.31
N LEU A 71 2.41 11.84 0.75
CA LEU A 71 1.85 11.53 2.07
C LEU A 71 1.10 12.68 2.72
N GLU A 72 1.57 13.92 2.53
CA GLU A 72 0.92 15.09 3.11
C GLU A 72 -0.45 15.35 2.47
N GLU A 73 -0.51 15.26 1.15
CA GLU A 73 -1.74 15.38 0.38
C GLU A 73 -2.71 14.23 0.69
N LEU A 74 -2.20 12.99 0.78
CA LEU A 74 -2.95 11.81 1.15
C LEU A 74 -3.67 12.00 2.50
N ASN A 75 -2.94 12.44 3.53
CA ASN A 75 -3.49 12.61 4.87
C ASN A 75 -4.62 13.66 4.94
N LYS A 76 -4.51 14.71 4.12
CA LYS A 76 -5.51 15.80 4.02
C LYS A 76 -6.68 15.47 3.10
N SER A 77 -6.54 14.47 2.23
CA SER A 77 -7.57 14.06 1.28
C SER A 77 -8.80 13.55 2.00
N LYS A 78 -9.98 13.82 1.42
CA LYS A 78 -11.24 13.35 1.98
C LYS A 78 -11.59 11.96 1.47
N MET A 79 -12.07 11.13 2.36
CA MET A 79 -12.66 9.83 2.07
C MET A 79 -14.18 9.96 1.78
N SER A 80 -14.81 8.88 1.37
CA SER A 80 -16.23 8.83 0.98
C SER A 80 -17.21 9.39 2.04
N ASN A 81 -16.81 9.35 3.32
CA ASN A 81 -17.56 9.89 4.44
C ASN A 81 -17.29 11.38 4.72
N SER A 82 -16.63 12.09 3.82
CA SER A 82 -16.26 13.51 3.91
C SER A 82 -15.24 13.86 5.02
N LYS A 83 -14.74 12.89 5.76
CA LYS A 83 -13.63 13.06 6.72
C LYS A 83 -12.28 12.86 6.03
N THR A 84 -11.24 13.44 6.59
CA THR A 84 -9.89 13.24 6.06
C THR A 84 -9.39 11.81 6.30
N VAL A 85 -8.36 11.40 5.56
CA VAL A 85 -7.67 10.12 5.79
C VAL A 85 -7.18 10.03 7.22
N GLU A 86 -6.55 11.09 7.74
CA GLU A 86 -6.07 11.14 9.13
C GLU A 86 -7.19 10.94 10.15
N GLU A 87 -8.33 11.62 9.99
CA GLU A 87 -9.50 11.45 10.88
C GLU A 87 -10.07 10.03 10.83
N ASN A 88 -10.11 9.42 9.64
CA ASN A 88 -10.55 8.04 9.47
C ASN A 88 -9.58 7.04 10.09
N LEU A 89 -8.27 7.25 9.94
CA LEU A 89 -7.24 6.42 10.57
C LEU A 89 -7.35 6.44 12.08
N VAL A 90 -7.46 7.62 12.70
CA VAL A 90 -7.68 7.78 14.15
C VAL A 90 -8.94 7.06 14.61
N SER A 91 -10.03 7.20 13.85
CA SER A 91 -11.32 6.55 14.14
C SER A 91 -11.20 5.02 14.06
N LEU A 92 -10.48 4.51 13.08
CA LEU A 92 -10.25 3.09 12.87
C LEU A 92 -9.41 2.49 14.01
N ILE A 93 -8.30 3.16 14.40
CA ILE A 93 -7.47 2.76 15.54
C ILE A 93 -8.30 2.73 16.84
N ALA A 94 -9.15 3.74 17.07
CA ALA A 94 -10.00 3.78 18.25
C ALA A 94 -11.05 2.67 18.26
N LYS A 95 -11.59 2.27 17.10
CA LYS A 95 -12.58 1.20 16.94
C LYS A 95 -11.96 -0.18 17.11
N ILE A 96 -10.86 -0.45 16.39
CA ILE A 96 -10.20 -1.77 16.39
C ILE A 96 -9.39 -1.98 17.67
N GLY A 97 -8.77 -0.94 18.20
CA GLY A 97 -7.97 -1.00 19.43
C GLY A 97 -6.52 -1.42 19.22
N GLU A 98 -6.05 -1.51 17.98
CA GLU A 98 -4.67 -1.78 17.62
C GLU A 98 -3.99 -0.55 16.98
N LYS A 99 -2.66 -0.52 17.02
CA LYS A 99 -1.87 0.43 16.23
C LYS A 99 -2.05 0.12 14.75
N ILE A 100 -2.40 1.14 13.98
CA ILE A 100 -2.43 1.09 12.52
C ILE A 100 -1.62 2.27 12.01
N THR A 101 -0.72 2.03 11.06
CA THR A 101 0.12 3.07 10.47
C THR A 101 0.17 2.94 8.95
N ILE A 102 0.22 4.07 8.29
CA ILE A 102 0.57 4.13 6.87
C ILE A 102 2.08 4.01 6.77
N GLY A 103 2.55 3.00 6.07
CA GLY A 103 3.96 2.70 5.85
C GLY A 103 4.49 3.35 4.58
N LYS A 104 5.10 2.56 3.71
CA LYS A 104 5.67 3.02 2.44
C LYS A 104 4.59 3.28 1.40
N LEU A 105 4.81 4.32 0.60
CA LEU A 105 3.99 4.66 -0.56
C LEU A 105 4.90 4.75 -1.79
N GLN A 106 4.41 4.25 -2.92
CA GLN A 106 5.13 4.34 -4.17
C GLN A 106 4.14 4.42 -5.33
N THR A 107 4.36 5.36 -6.25
CA THR A 107 3.66 5.42 -7.53
C THR A 107 4.67 5.25 -8.65
N ILE A 108 4.35 4.37 -9.60
CA ILE A 108 5.15 4.13 -10.80
C ILE A 108 4.31 4.55 -12.00
N GLU A 109 4.76 5.62 -12.64
CA GLU A 109 4.17 6.21 -13.83
C GLU A 109 5.30 6.65 -14.76
N ASN A 110 5.56 5.87 -15.81
CA ASN A 110 6.62 6.15 -16.76
C ASN A 110 6.07 6.22 -18.18
N LYS A 111 6.46 7.24 -18.93
CA LYS A 111 6.13 7.34 -20.35
C LYS A 111 6.69 6.16 -21.12
N ASN A 112 5.89 5.59 -22.01
CA ASN A 112 6.25 4.44 -22.86
C ASN A 112 6.57 3.15 -22.07
N SER A 113 6.13 3.05 -20.82
CA SER A 113 6.29 1.85 -20.00
C SER A 113 4.93 1.23 -19.68
N GLN A 114 4.95 -0.07 -19.45
CA GLN A 114 3.83 -0.81 -18.91
C GLN A 114 4.24 -1.47 -17.61
N ASN A 115 3.37 -1.37 -16.60
CA ASN A 115 3.57 -1.97 -15.30
C ASN A 115 2.97 -3.37 -15.26
N PHE A 116 3.74 -4.32 -14.76
CA PHE A 116 3.35 -5.72 -14.52
C PHE A 116 3.39 -5.97 -13.03
N ILE A 117 2.31 -6.52 -12.50
CA ILE A 117 2.09 -6.68 -11.06
C ILE A 117 2.02 -8.16 -10.74
N TYR A 118 2.75 -8.56 -9.71
CA TYR A 118 2.58 -9.86 -9.06
C TYR A 118 2.22 -9.65 -7.59
N GLN A 119 1.15 -10.29 -7.16
CA GLN A 119 0.67 -10.27 -5.79
C GLN A 119 0.80 -11.68 -5.19
N HIS A 120 1.42 -11.75 -4.02
CA HIS A 120 1.59 -13.01 -3.28
C HIS A 120 0.87 -12.96 -1.93
N SER A 121 0.33 -14.10 -1.49
CA SER A 121 -0.49 -14.19 -0.28
C SER A 121 -1.64 -13.18 -0.29
N VAL A 122 -2.46 -13.25 -1.34
CA VAL A 122 -3.61 -12.37 -1.56
C VAL A 122 -4.65 -12.62 -0.48
N ILE A 123 -5.05 -11.55 0.21
CA ILE A 123 -6.09 -11.56 1.26
C ILE A 123 -7.45 -11.22 0.64
N LYS A 124 -7.47 -10.23 -0.22
CA LYS A 124 -8.62 -9.73 -1.00
C LYS A 124 -8.10 -9.18 -2.32
N ASP A 125 -8.98 -8.93 -3.30
CA ASP A 125 -8.60 -8.28 -4.56
C ASP A 125 -7.78 -7.02 -4.31
N ASN A 126 -6.60 -6.94 -4.91
CA ASN A 126 -5.63 -5.87 -4.77
C ASN A 126 -5.04 -5.66 -3.36
N VAL A 127 -5.30 -6.57 -2.41
CA VAL A 127 -4.77 -6.55 -1.03
C VAL A 127 -3.99 -7.83 -0.77
N SER A 128 -2.70 -7.71 -0.51
CA SER A 128 -1.79 -8.86 -0.36
C SER A 128 -0.67 -8.61 0.65
N LYS A 129 0.09 -9.64 0.98
CA LYS A 129 1.24 -9.55 1.90
C LYS A 129 2.52 -9.14 1.20
N LEU A 130 2.65 -9.43 -0.09
CA LEU A 130 3.81 -9.07 -0.90
C LEU A 130 3.34 -8.67 -2.29
N VAL A 131 3.91 -7.60 -2.80
CA VAL A 131 3.65 -7.10 -4.16
C VAL A 131 4.96 -6.77 -4.84
N VAL A 132 5.08 -7.17 -6.08
CA VAL A 132 6.16 -6.76 -6.98
C VAL A 132 5.55 -6.03 -8.16
N ILE A 133 6.11 -4.89 -8.51
CA ILE A 133 5.83 -4.18 -9.77
C ILE A 133 7.09 -4.14 -10.60
N VAL A 134 6.97 -4.54 -11.85
CA VAL A 134 8.00 -4.38 -12.88
C VAL A 134 7.47 -3.42 -13.92
N SER A 135 8.19 -2.32 -14.14
CA SER A 135 7.89 -1.36 -15.20
C SER A 135 8.83 -1.61 -16.37
N LEU A 136 8.28 -2.06 -17.51
CA LEU A 136 9.04 -2.31 -18.72
C LEU A 136 8.79 -1.19 -19.72
N ASN A 137 9.87 -0.65 -20.28
CA ASN A 137 9.78 0.23 -21.44
C ASN A 137 9.54 -0.64 -22.67
N ILE A 138 8.41 -0.43 -23.34
CA ILE A 138 7.96 -1.24 -24.46
C ILE A 138 7.65 -0.35 -25.67
N ASN A 139 8.09 -0.78 -26.86
CA ASN A 139 7.77 -0.10 -28.11
C ASN A 139 6.43 -0.59 -28.67
N GLU A 140 6.13 -1.88 -28.51
CA GLU A 140 4.91 -2.50 -29.00
C GLU A 140 4.33 -3.47 -27.96
N LYS A 141 3.01 -3.48 -27.84
CA LYS A 141 2.30 -4.44 -26.98
C LYS A 141 2.21 -5.79 -27.67
N SER A 142 2.47 -6.87 -26.93
CA SER A 142 2.28 -8.24 -27.40
C SER A 142 2.05 -9.18 -26.22
N ASP A 143 1.36 -10.31 -26.50
CA ASP A 143 1.12 -11.36 -25.50
C ASP A 143 2.44 -11.92 -24.92
N LYS A 144 3.52 -11.92 -25.72
CA LYS A 144 4.85 -12.36 -25.25
C LYS A 144 5.43 -11.41 -24.21
N ILE A 145 5.25 -10.09 -24.38
CA ILE A 145 5.70 -9.09 -23.41
C ILE A 145 4.85 -9.17 -22.15
N ASP A 146 3.54 -9.36 -22.29
CA ASP A 146 2.65 -9.53 -21.15
C ASP A 146 3.00 -10.77 -20.33
N LEU A 147 3.28 -11.88 -20.98
CA LEU A 147 3.73 -13.10 -20.31
C LEU A 147 5.09 -12.90 -19.64
N PHE A 148 6.04 -12.28 -20.33
CA PHE A 148 7.38 -12.00 -19.80
C PHE A 148 7.34 -11.11 -18.56
N GLY A 149 6.59 -9.99 -18.62
CA GLY A 149 6.46 -9.06 -17.50
C GLY A 149 5.86 -9.71 -16.25
N LYS A 150 4.84 -10.56 -16.43
CA LYS A 150 4.26 -11.35 -15.32
C LYS A 150 5.23 -12.37 -14.75
N GLN A 151 5.94 -13.11 -15.61
CA GLN A 151 6.94 -14.09 -15.16
C GLN A 151 8.11 -13.42 -14.44
N LEU A 152 8.57 -12.27 -14.94
CA LEU A 152 9.64 -11.51 -14.32
C LEU A 152 9.25 -10.99 -12.93
N SER A 153 8.05 -10.43 -12.77
CA SER A 153 7.57 -9.97 -11.46
C SER A 153 7.42 -11.13 -10.46
N MET A 154 6.97 -12.30 -10.91
CA MET A 154 6.91 -13.51 -10.09
C MET A 154 8.31 -14.00 -9.70
N HIS A 155 9.26 -14.01 -10.64
CA HIS A 155 10.65 -14.39 -10.39
C HIS A 155 11.32 -13.47 -9.34
N ILE A 156 11.10 -12.16 -9.45
CA ILE A 156 11.60 -11.18 -8.48
C ILE A 156 11.01 -11.44 -7.09
N ALA A 157 9.72 -11.75 -7.00
CA ALA A 157 9.08 -12.08 -5.72
C ALA A 157 9.69 -13.32 -5.06
N ALA A 158 10.04 -14.33 -5.87
CA ALA A 158 10.62 -15.58 -5.38
C ALA A 158 12.11 -15.46 -5.01
N SER A 159 12.88 -14.69 -5.80
CA SER A 159 14.34 -14.56 -5.62
C SER A 159 14.76 -13.47 -4.65
N ASN A 160 13.87 -12.50 -4.38
CA ASN A 160 14.12 -11.34 -3.51
C ASN A 160 15.48 -10.66 -3.78
N PRO A 161 15.73 -10.19 -5.03
CA PRO A 161 17.03 -9.65 -5.42
C PRO A 161 17.38 -8.40 -4.60
N ILE A 162 18.64 -8.26 -4.23
CA ILE A 162 19.13 -7.11 -3.44
C ILE A 162 19.38 -5.87 -4.29
N ALA A 163 19.52 -6.02 -5.61
CA ALA A 163 19.74 -4.92 -6.54
C ALA A 163 19.23 -5.26 -7.94
N LEU A 164 18.96 -4.22 -8.73
CA LEU A 164 18.54 -4.35 -10.13
C LEU A 164 19.69 -4.84 -11.04
N ASN A 165 20.92 -4.47 -10.71
CA ASN A 165 22.14 -4.85 -11.43
C ASN A 165 23.36 -4.80 -10.49
N ALA A 166 24.51 -5.25 -10.98
CA ALA A 166 25.75 -5.34 -10.20
C ALA A 166 26.21 -3.99 -9.61
N ASN A 167 25.91 -2.87 -10.27
CA ASN A 167 26.30 -1.54 -9.77
C ASN A 167 25.51 -1.10 -8.53
N GLY A 168 24.36 -1.73 -8.27
CA GLY A 168 23.54 -1.49 -7.08
C GLY A 168 23.93 -2.33 -5.87
N ILE A 169 24.92 -3.21 -6.01
CA ILE A 169 25.41 -4.05 -4.91
C ILE A 169 26.51 -3.28 -4.17
N ASN A 170 26.30 -3.05 -2.87
CA ASN A 170 27.35 -2.47 -2.02
C ASN A 170 28.50 -3.48 -1.90
N GLN A 171 29.73 -3.08 -2.16
CA GLN A 171 30.92 -3.96 -2.16
C GLN A 171 31.31 -4.45 -0.75
N GLU A 172 30.56 -4.08 0.28
CA GLU A 172 30.77 -4.47 1.69
C GLU A 172 29.88 -5.66 2.14
N LEU A 173 29.28 -6.40 1.20
CA LEU A 173 28.50 -7.62 1.49
C LEU A 173 29.31 -8.87 1.14
#